data_15892c0869aad1c27c6b4938243dc8b5
#
_entry.id   15892c0869aad1c27c6b4938243dc8b5
#
_cell.length_a   1.000
_cell.length_b   1.000
_cell.length_c   1.000
_cell.angle_alpha   90.00
_cell.angle_beta   90.00
_cell.angle_gamma   90.00
#
_symmetry.space_group_name_H-M   'P 1'
#
loop_
_entity.id
_entity.type
_entity.pdbx_description
1 polymer ?
#
loop_
_entity_poly.entity_id
_entity_poly.type
_entity_poly.pdbx_seq_one_letter_code
_entity_poly.pdbx_strand_id
1 'polypeptide(L)'
;MRALVIVDVQNDFCPGGALGVAGGAAVAEGIAEWVKAKDYPVVVTTQDWHIDPGAHFNAEPDFRDSWPVHCVAGSAGAELHSALADVPVTAAFFKGQHSAAYSGFEGATNDGVGLADWLRAHDVDIIDVVGIATDYCVRATVLDALREGFEVRVLTDLVAAVADETGEAALQEMVSAGAQLA
;
A
#
# COMPACT_ATOMS: atom_id res chain seq x y z
N MET A 1 -9.95 -10.22 -14.79
CA MET A 1 -10.65 -10.17 -13.48
C MET A 1 -10.25 -8.89 -12.75
N ARG A 2 -11.05 -8.41 -11.74
CA ARG A 2 -10.70 -7.24 -10.91
C ARG A 2 -10.24 -7.66 -9.53
N ALA A 3 -9.16 -7.04 -9.03
CA ALA A 3 -8.68 -7.21 -7.67
C ALA A 3 -8.69 -5.89 -6.89
N LEU A 4 -8.75 -5.97 -5.57
CA LEU A 4 -8.47 -4.86 -4.66
C LEU A 4 -7.05 -5.02 -4.13
N VAL A 5 -6.24 -3.98 -4.24
CA VAL A 5 -4.88 -3.90 -3.69
C VAL A 5 -4.90 -2.89 -2.53
N ILE A 6 -4.75 -3.39 -1.33
CA ILE A 6 -4.70 -2.60 -0.09
C ILE A 6 -3.24 -2.33 0.24
N VAL A 7 -2.81 -1.08 0.07
CA VAL A 7 -1.41 -0.69 0.20
C VAL A 7 -1.12 -0.22 1.62
N ASP A 8 -0.27 -0.95 2.33
CA ASP A 8 0.43 -0.58 3.56
C ASP A 8 -0.46 0.02 4.67
N VAL A 9 -1.67 -0.49 4.85
CA VAL A 9 -2.57 -0.05 5.93
C VAL A 9 -2.17 -0.74 7.23
N GLN A 10 -0.98 -0.37 7.72
CA GLN A 10 -0.31 -0.93 8.89
C GLN A 10 -0.40 0.01 10.10
N ASN A 11 -0.27 -0.55 11.30
CA ASN A 11 -0.39 0.22 12.54
C ASN A 11 0.58 1.40 12.61
N ASP A 12 1.83 1.23 12.14
CA ASP A 12 2.82 2.31 12.17
C ASP A 12 2.50 3.46 11.22
N PHE A 13 1.69 3.24 10.17
CA PHE A 13 1.23 4.28 9.25
C PHE A 13 -0.13 4.87 9.61
N CYS A 14 -0.76 4.38 10.67
CA CYS A 14 -2.01 4.96 11.20
C CYS A 14 -1.72 5.88 12.40
N PRO A 15 -2.63 6.78 12.77
CA PRO A 15 -2.47 7.68 13.91
C PRO A 15 -2.09 6.93 15.19
N GLY A 16 -0.99 7.35 15.85
CA GLY A 16 -0.41 6.69 17.02
C GLY A 16 0.75 5.75 16.72
N GLY A 17 0.98 5.40 15.44
CA GLY A 17 2.14 4.65 15.00
C GLY A 17 3.39 5.52 14.75
N ALA A 18 4.50 4.88 14.42
CA ALA A 18 5.81 5.54 14.26
C ALA A 18 5.84 6.58 13.13
N LEU A 19 5.07 6.37 12.08
CA LEU A 19 4.90 7.26 10.91
C LEU A 19 3.41 7.50 10.62
N GLY A 20 2.64 7.83 11.63
CA GLY A 20 1.19 7.99 11.53
C GLY A 20 0.77 9.05 10.51
N VAL A 21 -0.03 8.65 9.53
CA VAL A 21 -0.65 9.52 8.54
C VAL A 21 -2.02 9.94 9.02
N ALA A 22 -2.31 11.24 8.98
CA ALA A 22 -3.63 11.75 9.30
C ALA A 22 -4.69 11.13 8.38
N GLY A 23 -5.79 10.64 8.93
CA GLY A 23 -6.83 9.95 8.15
C GLY A 23 -6.56 8.44 7.95
N GLY A 24 -5.38 7.90 8.31
CA GLY A 24 -5.06 6.49 8.09
C GLY A 24 -6.03 5.51 8.76
N ALA A 25 -6.49 5.80 9.97
CA ALA A 25 -7.50 4.97 10.63
C ALA A 25 -8.87 5.01 9.91
N ALA A 26 -9.29 6.19 9.45
CA ALA A 26 -10.53 6.34 8.68
C ALA A 26 -10.45 5.59 7.33
N VAL A 27 -9.28 5.61 6.69
CA VAL A 27 -9.02 4.80 5.47
C VAL A 27 -9.17 3.32 5.79
N ALA A 28 -8.57 2.82 6.88
CA ALA A 28 -8.69 1.42 7.28
C ALA A 28 -10.14 0.99 7.51
N GLU A 29 -10.91 1.80 8.22
CA GLU A 29 -12.35 1.57 8.47
C GLU A 29 -13.15 1.61 7.17
N GLY A 30 -12.92 2.64 6.33
CA GLY A 30 -13.58 2.79 5.03
C GLY A 30 -13.31 1.62 4.08
N ILE A 31 -12.07 1.10 4.04
CA ILE A 31 -11.72 -0.09 3.25
C ILE A 31 -12.48 -1.31 3.74
N ALA A 32 -12.56 -1.51 5.06
CA ALA A 32 -13.30 -2.64 5.63
C ALA A 32 -14.79 -2.60 5.27
N GLU A 33 -15.41 -1.40 5.32
CA GLU A 33 -16.81 -1.20 4.89
C GLU A 33 -16.98 -1.39 3.38
N TRP A 34 -16.03 -0.87 2.59
CA TRP A 34 -16.07 -1.00 1.13
C TRP A 34 -16.01 -2.47 0.70
N VAL A 35 -15.12 -3.26 1.29
CA VAL A 35 -15.00 -4.70 0.97
C VAL A 35 -16.28 -5.47 1.35
N LYS A 36 -16.93 -5.10 2.45
CA LYS A 36 -18.25 -5.71 2.82
C LYS A 36 -19.35 -5.37 1.82
N ALA A 37 -19.31 -4.17 1.22
CA ALA A 37 -20.32 -3.69 0.29
C ALA A 37 -20.05 -4.09 -1.18
N LYS A 38 -18.83 -4.48 -1.50
CA LYS A 38 -18.38 -4.83 -2.85
C LYS A 38 -17.85 -6.25 -2.88
N ASP A 39 -18.19 -6.98 -3.91
CA ASP A 39 -17.70 -8.34 -4.13
C ASP A 39 -16.40 -8.28 -4.94
N TYR A 40 -15.26 -8.42 -4.23
CA TYR A 40 -13.96 -8.59 -4.86
C TYR A 40 -13.56 -10.06 -4.84
N PRO A 41 -13.40 -10.70 -6.00
CA PRO A 41 -12.94 -12.09 -6.04
C PRO A 41 -11.50 -12.25 -5.55
N VAL A 42 -10.72 -11.17 -5.58
CA VAL A 42 -9.33 -11.12 -5.15
C VAL A 42 -9.09 -9.86 -4.34
N VAL A 43 -8.61 -10.02 -3.11
CA VAL A 43 -8.15 -8.94 -2.23
C VAL A 43 -6.73 -9.26 -1.79
N VAL A 44 -5.79 -8.35 -2.07
CA VAL A 44 -4.40 -8.50 -1.64
C VAL A 44 -3.95 -7.33 -0.80
N THR A 45 -3.00 -7.56 0.10
CA THR A 45 -2.36 -6.52 0.90
C THR A 45 -0.89 -6.41 0.57
N THR A 46 -0.34 -5.21 0.66
CA THR A 46 1.10 -4.99 0.72
C THR A 46 1.48 -4.50 2.11
N GLN A 47 2.67 -4.82 2.56
CA GLN A 47 3.18 -4.43 3.87
C GLN A 47 4.67 -4.18 3.83
N ASP A 48 5.12 -3.08 4.43
CA ASP A 48 6.51 -2.91 4.81
C ASP A 48 6.87 -3.93 5.89
N TRP A 49 8.00 -4.60 5.70
CA TRP A 49 8.44 -5.69 6.58
C TRP A 49 9.95 -5.60 6.80
N HIS A 50 10.38 -4.53 7.50
CA HIS A 50 11.79 -4.18 7.61
C HIS A 50 12.55 -5.07 8.59
N ILE A 51 13.64 -5.66 8.10
CA ILE A 51 14.60 -6.44 8.92
C ILE A 51 15.85 -5.59 9.12
N ASP A 52 16.50 -5.20 8.03
CA ASP A 52 17.63 -4.28 7.99
C ASP A 52 17.60 -3.48 6.68
N PRO A 53 16.78 -2.41 6.60
CA PRO A 53 16.63 -1.65 5.36
C PRO A 53 17.77 -0.62 5.14
N GLY A 54 18.86 -0.73 5.89
CA GLY A 54 20.05 0.13 5.75
C GLY A 54 19.74 1.61 6.00
N ALA A 55 20.16 2.48 5.09
CA ALA A 55 20.02 3.93 5.21
C ALA A 55 18.57 4.45 5.18
N HIS A 56 17.60 3.58 4.89
CA HIS A 56 16.18 3.91 4.99
C HIS A 56 15.78 4.27 6.42
N PHE A 57 16.38 3.61 7.41
CA PHE A 57 16.26 4.00 8.81
C PHE A 57 17.36 4.97 9.20
N ASN A 58 16.98 6.09 9.79
CA ASN A 58 17.92 7.10 10.26
C ASN A 58 17.43 7.71 11.58
N ALA A 59 18.37 7.92 12.52
CA ALA A 59 18.06 8.59 13.80
C ALA A 59 17.77 10.09 13.62
N GLU A 60 18.30 10.68 12.54
CA GLU A 60 18.03 12.06 12.11
C GLU A 60 17.47 12.03 10.67
N PRO A 61 16.21 11.57 10.49
CA PRO A 61 15.66 11.37 9.16
C PRO A 61 15.38 12.70 8.46
N ASP A 62 15.52 12.72 7.13
CA ASP A 62 15.15 13.85 6.29
C ASP A 62 13.65 13.84 5.91
N PHE A 63 12.91 12.78 6.25
CA PHE A 63 11.50 12.56 5.94
C PHE A 63 11.19 12.60 4.44
N ARG A 64 12.16 12.22 3.62
CA ARG A 64 12.07 12.14 2.17
C ARG A 64 12.60 10.80 1.66
N ASP A 65 13.86 10.52 1.98
CA ASP A 65 14.57 9.30 1.57
C ASP A 65 14.94 8.44 2.79
N SER A 66 14.88 9.01 3.99
CA SER A 66 15.15 8.33 5.25
C SER A 66 14.07 8.63 6.29
N TRP A 67 13.83 7.64 7.15
CA TRP A 67 12.70 7.63 8.07
C TRP A 67 13.10 7.13 9.45
N PRO A 68 12.37 7.47 10.53
CA PRO A 68 12.52 6.79 11.79
C PRO A 68 12.19 5.30 11.66
N VAL A 69 12.62 4.50 12.61
CA VAL A 69 12.32 3.06 12.64
C VAL A 69 10.81 2.83 12.65
N HIS A 70 10.32 2.03 11.71
CA HIS A 70 8.91 1.70 11.52
C HIS A 70 8.75 0.33 10.88
N CYS A 71 7.57 -0.27 10.98
CA CYS A 71 7.20 -1.53 10.35
C CYS A 71 8.27 -2.63 10.45
N VAL A 72 8.89 -2.74 11.64
CA VAL A 72 9.88 -3.79 11.90
C VAL A 72 9.22 -5.15 11.82
N ALA A 73 9.82 -6.06 11.08
CA ALA A 73 9.32 -7.41 10.85
C ALA A 73 8.92 -8.11 12.16
N GLY A 74 7.68 -8.60 12.23
CA GLY A 74 7.13 -9.27 13.40
C GLY A 74 6.73 -8.35 14.57
N SER A 75 6.82 -7.03 14.41
CA SER A 75 6.33 -6.08 15.41
C SER A 75 4.84 -5.78 15.22
N ALA A 76 4.17 -5.32 16.26
CA ALA A 76 2.80 -4.83 16.18
C ALA A 76 2.65 -3.64 15.21
N GLY A 77 3.70 -2.83 15.03
CA GLY A 77 3.72 -1.72 14.08
C GLY A 77 3.63 -2.17 12.62
N ALA A 78 4.22 -3.33 12.30
CA ALA A 78 4.18 -3.93 10.97
C ALA A 78 2.88 -4.69 10.67
N GLU A 79 2.05 -4.97 11.67
CA GLU A 79 0.75 -5.61 11.46
C GLU A 79 -0.23 -4.67 10.78
N LEU A 80 -1.17 -5.24 10.03
CA LEU A 80 -2.29 -4.48 9.45
C LEU A 80 -3.14 -3.86 10.55
N HIS A 81 -3.72 -2.70 10.28
CA HIS A 81 -4.65 -2.04 11.18
C HIS A 81 -5.82 -2.96 11.54
N SER A 82 -6.24 -2.96 12.80
CA SER A 82 -7.25 -3.89 13.33
C SER A 82 -8.60 -3.82 12.64
N ALA A 83 -8.97 -2.68 12.04
CA ALA A 83 -10.19 -2.56 11.24
C ALA A 83 -10.22 -3.53 10.04
N LEU A 84 -9.06 -3.98 9.55
CA LEU A 84 -8.96 -4.93 8.44
C LEU A 84 -8.99 -6.41 8.87
N ALA A 85 -9.17 -6.70 10.15
CA ALA A 85 -9.10 -8.07 10.69
C ALA A 85 -10.10 -9.05 10.01
N ASP A 86 -11.27 -8.56 9.62
CA ASP A 86 -12.33 -9.35 8.98
C ASP A 86 -12.32 -9.25 7.44
N VAL A 87 -11.37 -8.54 6.85
CA VAL A 87 -11.22 -8.45 5.38
C VAL A 87 -10.70 -9.79 4.84
N PRO A 88 -11.37 -10.39 3.84
CA PRO A 88 -10.98 -11.70 3.29
C PRO A 88 -9.76 -11.55 2.37
N VAL A 89 -8.57 -11.34 2.96
CA VAL A 89 -7.32 -11.20 2.22
C VAL A 89 -6.93 -12.54 1.57
N THR A 90 -6.76 -12.54 0.26
CA THR A 90 -6.36 -13.71 -0.54
C THR A 90 -4.85 -13.97 -0.45
N ALA A 91 -4.05 -12.90 -0.47
CA ALA A 91 -2.59 -12.98 -0.36
C ALA A 91 -2.01 -11.69 0.23
N ALA A 92 -0.89 -11.82 0.95
CA ALA A 92 -0.12 -10.71 1.50
C ALA A 92 1.27 -10.66 0.86
N PHE A 93 1.74 -9.46 0.53
CA PHE A 93 3.03 -9.20 -0.10
C PHE A 93 3.88 -8.33 0.81
N PHE A 94 5.06 -8.81 1.14
CA PHE A 94 5.99 -8.16 2.05
C PHE A 94 7.14 -7.53 1.28
N LYS A 95 7.46 -6.27 1.59
CA LYS A 95 8.51 -5.51 0.92
C LYS A 95 9.46 -4.83 1.89
N GLY A 96 10.60 -4.35 1.40
CA GLY A 96 11.51 -3.53 2.19
C GLY A 96 12.32 -4.26 3.26
N GLN A 97 12.50 -5.60 3.16
CA GLN A 97 13.22 -6.37 4.18
C GLN A 97 14.64 -5.87 4.39
N HIS A 98 15.39 -5.62 3.31
CA HIS A 98 16.81 -5.26 3.35
C HIS A 98 17.16 -4.03 2.51
N SER A 99 16.17 -3.28 2.06
CA SER A 99 16.32 -2.03 1.31
C SER A 99 15.09 -1.16 1.46
N ALA A 100 15.17 0.11 1.08
CA ALA A 100 13.98 0.92 0.88
C ALA A 100 13.11 0.30 -0.23
N ALA A 101 11.80 0.26 -0.02
CA ALA A 101 10.83 -0.17 -1.01
C ALA A 101 9.53 0.60 -0.80
N TYR A 102 8.97 1.15 -1.87
CA TYR A 102 7.71 1.90 -1.81
C TYR A 102 6.59 1.18 -2.56
N SER A 103 6.89 0.64 -3.75
CA SER A 103 5.90 -0.03 -4.57
C SER A 103 5.52 -1.41 -4.01
N GLY A 104 4.22 -1.72 -3.97
CA GLY A 104 3.76 -3.07 -3.68
C GLY A 104 4.30 -4.12 -4.65
N PHE A 105 4.71 -3.71 -5.86
CA PHE A 105 5.30 -4.59 -6.88
C PHE A 105 6.76 -4.98 -6.57
N GLU A 106 7.39 -4.33 -5.59
CA GLU A 106 8.68 -4.77 -5.02
C GLU A 106 8.49 -5.89 -3.98
N GLY A 107 7.25 -6.15 -3.58
CA GLY A 107 6.90 -7.15 -2.58
C GLY A 107 6.70 -8.55 -3.16
N ALA A 108 6.86 -9.53 -2.28
CA ALA A 108 6.59 -10.93 -2.58
C ALA A 108 5.85 -11.61 -1.42
N THR A 109 5.18 -12.71 -1.73
CA THR A 109 4.61 -13.62 -0.72
C THR A 109 5.73 -14.31 0.08
N ASN A 110 5.38 -14.99 1.15
CA ASN A 110 6.34 -15.78 1.93
C ASN A 110 7.05 -16.87 1.09
N ASP A 111 6.40 -17.34 0.02
CA ASP A 111 6.97 -18.32 -0.92
C ASP A 111 7.80 -17.66 -2.05
N GLY A 112 7.96 -16.34 -2.01
CA GLY A 112 8.80 -15.58 -2.94
C GLY A 112 8.12 -15.24 -4.28
N VAL A 113 6.80 -15.35 -4.40
CA VAL A 113 6.06 -14.96 -5.60
C VAL A 113 5.79 -13.46 -5.59
N GLY A 114 6.26 -12.72 -6.60
CA GLY A 114 6.04 -11.29 -6.74
C GLY A 114 4.59 -10.93 -7.08
N LEU A 115 4.17 -9.71 -6.72
CA LEU A 115 2.78 -9.26 -6.88
C LEU A 115 2.30 -9.33 -8.33
N ALA A 116 3.11 -8.91 -9.31
CA ALA A 116 2.72 -8.93 -10.72
C ALA A 116 2.44 -10.34 -11.23
N ASP A 117 3.34 -11.28 -10.95
CA ASP A 117 3.21 -12.67 -11.39
C ASP A 117 2.03 -13.35 -10.71
N TRP A 118 1.84 -13.04 -9.42
CA TRP A 118 0.72 -13.57 -8.66
C TRP A 118 -0.63 -13.09 -9.21
N LEU A 119 -0.78 -11.79 -9.49
CA LEU A 119 -1.99 -11.22 -10.06
C LEU A 119 -2.30 -11.81 -11.45
N ARG A 120 -1.29 -11.96 -12.30
CA ARG A 120 -1.43 -12.58 -13.63
C ARG A 120 -1.87 -14.05 -13.53
N ALA A 121 -1.31 -14.81 -12.59
CA ALA A 121 -1.68 -16.19 -12.35
C ALA A 121 -3.14 -16.36 -11.88
N HIS A 122 -3.76 -15.27 -11.37
CA HIS A 122 -5.17 -15.22 -10.97
C HIS A 122 -6.05 -14.49 -11.99
N ASP A 123 -5.61 -14.33 -13.25
CA ASP A 123 -6.35 -13.69 -14.35
C ASP A 123 -6.83 -12.26 -14.00
N VAL A 124 -6.04 -11.52 -13.20
CA VAL A 124 -6.33 -10.12 -12.86
C VAL A 124 -5.82 -9.22 -13.97
N ASP A 125 -6.70 -8.36 -14.48
CA ASP A 125 -6.42 -7.37 -15.51
C ASP A 125 -6.61 -5.93 -14.97
N ILE A 126 -7.50 -5.78 -13.99
CA ILE A 126 -7.91 -4.50 -13.43
C ILE A 126 -7.64 -4.52 -11.93
N ILE A 127 -7.02 -3.48 -11.42
CA ILE A 127 -6.81 -3.31 -9.99
C ILE A 127 -7.42 -2.02 -9.49
N ASP A 128 -8.14 -2.12 -8.37
CA ASP A 128 -8.55 -0.98 -7.56
C ASP A 128 -7.51 -0.83 -6.45
N VAL A 129 -6.93 0.35 -6.32
CA VAL A 129 -5.88 0.63 -5.32
C VAL A 129 -6.42 1.54 -4.24
N VAL A 130 -6.18 1.14 -2.99
CA VAL A 130 -6.54 1.86 -1.76
C VAL A 130 -5.38 1.81 -0.78
N GLY A 131 -5.40 2.64 0.25
CA GLY A 131 -4.43 2.54 1.36
C GLY A 131 -3.57 3.77 1.60
N ILE A 132 -2.35 3.60 2.06
CA ILE A 132 -1.47 4.62 2.63
C ILE A 132 -0.03 4.47 2.09
N ALA A 133 0.71 5.54 1.87
CA ALA A 133 0.26 6.91 1.73
C ALA A 133 0.14 7.24 0.25
N THR A 134 -0.83 8.10 -0.09
CA THR A 134 -1.14 8.51 -1.47
C THR A 134 0.10 8.97 -2.22
N ASP A 135 0.92 9.81 -1.58
CA ASP A 135 2.11 10.45 -2.13
C ASP A 135 3.38 9.57 -2.13
N TYR A 136 3.34 8.39 -1.51
CA TYR A 136 4.45 7.44 -1.44
C TYR A 136 4.08 6.06 -1.97
N CYS A 137 3.69 5.13 -1.10
CA CYS A 137 3.50 3.73 -1.49
C CYS A 137 2.33 3.51 -2.46
N VAL A 138 1.22 4.24 -2.29
CA VAL A 138 0.09 4.17 -3.23
C VAL A 138 0.52 4.65 -4.61
N ARG A 139 1.14 5.85 -4.70
CA ARG A 139 1.67 6.38 -5.95
C ARG A 139 2.63 5.42 -6.63
N ALA A 140 3.64 4.93 -5.91
CA ALA A 140 4.63 4.00 -6.44
C ALA A 140 3.97 2.72 -6.96
N THR A 141 3.03 2.15 -6.20
CA THR A 141 2.30 0.94 -6.57
C THR A 141 1.46 1.16 -7.83
N VAL A 142 0.74 2.28 -7.93
CA VAL A 142 -0.08 2.62 -9.11
C VAL A 142 0.78 2.77 -10.36
N LEU A 143 1.91 3.51 -10.27
CA LEU A 143 2.79 3.72 -11.41
C LEU A 143 3.41 2.41 -11.91
N ASP A 144 3.82 1.53 -11.00
CA ASP A 144 4.35 0.23 -11.39
C ASP A 144 3.27 -0.70 -11.95
N ALA A 145 2.07 -0.70 -11.37
CA ALA A 145 0.94 -1.45 -11.92
C ALA A 145 0.65 -1.09 -13.38
N LEU A 146 0.66 0.21 -13.71
CA LEU A 146 0.49 0.69 -15.08
C LEU A 146 1.63 0.23 -15.99
N ARG A 147 2.89 0.25 -15.51
CA ARG A 147 4.05 -0.27 -16.26
C ARG A 147 3.96 -1.77 -16.50
N GLU A 148 3.41 -2.51 -15.54
CA GLU A 148 3.15 -3.94 -15.64
C GLU A 148 1.95 -4.27 -16.56
N GLY A 149 1.22 -3.26 -17.05
CA GLY A 149 0.13 -3.39 -18.02
C GLY A 149 -1.25 -3.63 -17.41
N PHE A 150 -1.42 -3.42 -16.11
CA PHE A 150 -2.74 -3.46 -15.47
C PHE A 150 -3.55 -2.19 -15.75
N GLU A 151 -4.87 -2.34 -15.88
CA GLU A 151 -5.78 -1.20 -15.74
C GLU A 151 -5.90 -0.84 -14.27
N VAL A 152 -5.72 0.45 -13.93
CA VAL A 152 -5.65 0.90 -12.53
C VAL A 152 -6.70 1.95 -12.23
N ARG A 153 -7.45 1.75 -11.14
CA ARG A 153 -8.28 2.78 -10.53
C ARG A 153 -7.81 3.05 -9.11
N VAL A 154 -7.75 4.31 -8.75
CA VAL A 154 -7.48 4.76 -7.37
C VAL A 154 -8.82 5.17 -6.76
N LEU A 155 -9.22 4.53 -5.66
CA LEU A 155 -10.43 4.90 -4.92
C LEU A 155 -10.07 6.05 -3.98
N THR A 156 -10.35 7.28 -4.40
CA THR A 156 -9.82 8.49 -3.76
C THR A 156 -10.32 8.72 -2.34
N ASP A 157 -11.51 8.24 -2.01
CA ASP A 157 -12.07 8.30 -0.65
C ASP A 157 -11.41 7.28 0.32
N LEU A 158 -10.60 6.36 -0.21
CA LEU A 158 -9.97 5.26 0.52
C LEU A 158 -8.42 5.33 0.47
N VAL A 159 -7.87 6.52 0.27
CA VAL A 159 -6.43 6.79 0.39
C VAL A 159 -6.19 8.00 1.30
N ALA A 160 -5.03 8.04 1.94
CA ALA A 160 -4.61 9.20 2.76
C ALA A 160 -3.16 9.56 2.43
N ALA A 161 -2.90 10.84 2.27
CA ALA A 161 -1.57 11.39 1.99
C ALA A 161 -0.84 11.83 3.27
N VAL A 162 0.49 11.85 3.21
CA VAL A 162 1.30 12.46 4.27
C VAL A 162 1.06 13.97 4.33
N ALA A 163 0.93 14.63 3.16
CA ALA A 163 0.56 16.03 3.06
C ALA A 163 -0.38 16.25 1.87
N ASP A 164 -1.32 17.19 2.02
CA ASP A 164 -2.36 17.45 1.01
C ASP A 164 -1.75 17.85 -0.35
N GLU A 165 -0.77 18.75 -0.35
CA GLU A 165 -0.13 19.24 -1.59
C GLU A 165 0.59 18.12 -2.35
N THR A 166 1.34 17.25 -1.65
CA THR A 166 2.05 16.12 -2.27
C THR A 166 1.09 15.01 -2.68
N GLY A 167 0.00 14.83 -1.94
CA GLY A 167 -1.08 13.92 -2.28
C GLY A 167 -1.81 14.31 -3.57
N GLU A 168 -2.18 15.59 -3.72
CA GLU A 168 -2.78 16.10 -4.96
C GLU A 168 -1.84 15.95 -6.16
N ALA A 169 -0.57 16.31 -5.99
CA ALA A 169 0.44 16.14 -7.04
C ALA A 169 0.61 14.67 -7.45
N ALA A 170 0.59 13.75 -6.47
CA ALA A 170 0.67 12.30 -6.73
C ALA A 170 -0.55 11.80 -7.51
N LEU A 171 -1.77 12.22 -7.15
CA LEU A 171 -2.99 11.86 -7.90
C LEU A 171 -2.93 12.37 -9.34
N GLN A 172 -2.47 13.60 -9.56
CA GLN A 172 -2.30 14.15 -10.92
C GLN A 172 -1.27 13.37 -11.74
N GLU A 173 -0.15 12.96 -11.11
CA GLU A 173 0.85 12.14 -11.77
C GLU A 173 0.30 10.76 -12.15
N MET A 174 -0.42 10.10 -11.23
CA MET A 174 -1.05 8.81 -11.50
C MET A 174 -2.04 8.89 -12.67
N VAL A 175 -2.88 9.94 -12.73
CA VAL A 175 -3.79 10.19 -13.86
C VAL A 175 -3.01 10.42 -15.15
N SER A 176 -1.95 11.22 -15.11
CA SER A 176 -1.11 11.49 -16.29
C SER A 176 -0.43 10.22 -16.82
N ALA A 177 -0.17 9.26 -15.95
CA ALA A 177 0.38 7.94 -16.31
C ALA A 177 -0.69 6.96 -16.82
N GLY A 178 -1.98 7.26 -16.68
CA GLY A 178 -3.07 6.45 -17.19
C GLY A 178 -4.02 5.85 -16.14
N ALA A 179 -3.84 6.13 -14.85
CA ALA A 179 -4.77 5.70 -13.81
C ALA A 179 -6.10 6.46 -13.90
N GLN A 180 -7.16 5.81 -13.47
CA GLN A 180 -8.48 6.43 -13.28
C GLN A 180 -8.68 6.75 -11.79
N LEU A 181 -9.29 7.90 -11.49
CA LEU A 181 -9.75 8.23 -10.15
C LEU A 181 -11.24 7.86 -10.03
N ALA A 182 -11.64 7.26 -8.90
CA ALA A 182 -13.01 6.82 -8.65
C ALA A 182 -13.42 7.12 -7.20
#